data_fc2958ecb4d6ef77835e7c4d3eb9e8b3
#
_entry.id   fc2958ecb4d6ef77835e7c4d3eb9e8b3
#
_cell.length_a   1.000
_cell.length_b   1.000
_cell.length_c   1.000
_cell.angle_alpha   90.00
_cell.angle_beta   90.00
_cell.angle_gamma   90.00
#
_symmetry.space_group_name_H-M   'P 1'
#
loop_
_entity.id
_entity.type
_entity.pdbx_description
1 polymer ?
#
loop_
_entity_poly.entity_id
_entity_poly.type
_entity_poly.pdbx_seq_one_letter_code
_entity_poly.pdbx_strand_id
1 'polypeptide(L)'
;VRPIAAILLIALLLWLSLLNLNRLAARNWRRWWGLCMASVLGAYVLLGPVWNARLSVRIGEEPSHTPGYSLLVGFNPDSGGRWNQEDSDRLYGYSDQPGATAQWTQEQLLTDAEARILSGEIDFSKLLKQKLRTFLGSDDACVGYSASVLRHTEFFSLLCNGFYYAAFLLATGGAVQVWRSRERGLLLLAPLYILGLTLAQMLVEVAGRYHYSMIPMLLLLGQGTWKRTGEE
;
A
#
# COMPACT_ATOMS: atom_id res chain seq x y z
N VAL A 1 10.66 -1.77 -5.87
CA VAL A 1 10.29 -2.00 -4.45
C VAL A 1 9.05 -1.19 -4.14
N ARG A 2 7.99 -1.86 -3.68
CA ARG A 2 6.73 -1.16 -3.37
C ARG A 2 6.88 -0.33 -2.10
N PRO A 3 6.32 0.89 -2.04
CA PRO A 3 6.50 1.82 -0.91
C PRO A 3 5.67 1.43 0.33
N ILE A 4 5.33 0.14 0.52
CA ILE A 4 4.54 -0.34 1.67
C ILE A 4 5.22 0.03 3.00
N ALA A 5 6.55 -0.09 3.05
CA ALA A 5 7.32 0.30 4.24
C ALA A 5 7.22 1.81 4.53
N ALA A 6 7.21 2.65 3.50
CA ALA A 6 7.03 4.10 3.66
C ALA A 6 5.63 4.44 4.18
N ILE A 7 4.60 3.75 3.70
CA ILE A 7 3.22 3.93 4.17
C ILE A 7 3.10 3.55 5.66
N LEU A 8 3.69 2.40 6.04
CA LEU A 8 3.73 1.99 7.45
C LEU A 8 4.51 2.98 8.31
N LEU A 9 5.64 3.49 7.82
CA LEU A 9 6.41 4.54 8.49
C LEU A 9 5.55 5.78 8.73
N ILE A 10 4.88 6.30 7.70
CA ILE A 10 4.02 7.48 7.81
C ILE A 10 2.89 7.22 8.82
N ALA A 11 2.25 6.06 8.76
CA ALA A 11 1.19 5.68 9.69
C ALA A 11 1.70 5.62 11.14
N LEU A 12 2.90 5.07 11.38
CA LEU A 12 3.55 5.04 12.70
C LEU A 12 3.88 6.45 13.20
N LEU A 13 4.44 7.31 12.34
CA LEU A 13 4.78 8.68 12.70
C LEU A 13 3.52 9.50 13.05
N LEU A 14 2.46 9.35 12.27
CA LEU A 14 1.16 9.98 12.56
C LEU A 14 0.56 9.45 13.85
N TRP A 15 0.56 8.14 14.04
CA TRP A 15 0.08 7.51 15.28
C TRP A 15 0.83 8.00 16.51
N LEU A 16 2.18 7.97 16.50
CA LEU A 16 3.01 8.49 17.58
C LEU A 16 2.72 9.98 17.87
N SER A 17 2.52 10.79 16.82
CA SER A 17 2.20 12.20 16.95
C SER A 17 0.81 12.41 17.57
N LEU A 18 -0.21 11.70 17.10
CA LEU A 18 -1.59 11.79 17.60
C LEU A 18 -1.72 11.34 19.04
N LEU A 19 -0.99 10.28 19.44
CA LEU A 19 -0.95 9.82 20.83
C LEU A 19 -0.42 10.88 21.81
N ASN A 20 0.53 11.69 21.36
CA ASN A 20 1.31 12.55 22.22
C ASN A 20 0.95 14.03 22.12
N LEU A 21 0.01 14.42 21.24
CA LEU A 21 -0.38 15.82 21.06
C LEU A 21 -0.68 16.53 22.39
N ASN A 22 -1.41 15.89 23.31
CA ASN A 22 -1.79 16.46 24.59
C ASN A 22 -0.70 16.34 25.68
N ARG A 23 0.36 15.55 25.43
CA ARG A 23 1.43 15.26 26.40
C ARG A 23 2.76 15.92 26.05
N LEU A 24 2.86 16.52 24.85
CA LEU A 24 4.07 17.18 24.35
C LEU A 24 4.49 18.42 25.20
N ALA A 25 3.61 18.93 26.06
CA ALA A 25 3.96 19.98 27.03
C ALA A 25 4.96 19.49 28.09
N ALA A 26 4.95 18.22 28.46
CA ALA A 26 5.84 17.65 29.47
C ALA A 26 7.23 17.34 28.89
N ARG A 27 8.31 17.88 29.49
CA ARG A 27 9.69 17.76 29.02
C ARG A 27 10.16 16.30 28.84
N ASN A 28 9.78 15.41 29.75
CA ASN A 28 10.16 14.00 29.70
C ASN A 28 9.47 13.26 28.53
N TRP A 29 8.22 13.59 28.24
CA TRP A 29 7.48 13.04 27.11
C TRP A 29 8.05 13.49 25.78
N ARG A 30 8.47 14.74 25.63
CA ARG A 30 9.13 15.23 24.40
C ARG A 30 10.40 14.47 24.09
N ARG A 31 11.21 14.16 25.12
CA ARG A 31 12.44 13.37 24.94
C ARG A 31 12.13 11.93 24.52
N TRP A 32 11.21 11.27 25.21
CA TRP A 32 10.81 9.91 24.86
C TRP A 32 10.20 9.82 23.46
N TRP A 33 9.29 10.72 23.13
CA TRP A 33 8.69 10.83 21.79
C TRP A 33 9.76 11.05 20.71
N GLY A 34 10.69 11.98 20.95
CA GLY A 34 11.79 12.24 20.02
C GLY A 34 12.68 11.01 19.79
N LEU A 35 12.97 10.24 20.84
CA LEU A 35 13.72 8.98 20.73
C LEU A 35 12.96 7.93 19.90
N CYS A 36 11.67 7.77 20.14
CA CYS A 36 10.84 6.84 19.34
C CYS A 36 10.81 7.24 17.87
N MET A 37 10.56 8.52 17.57
CA MET A 37 10.57 9.04 16.20
C MET A 37 11.93 8.87 15.54
N ALA A 38 13.02 9.22 16.24
CA ALA A 38 14.37 9.04 15.73
C ALA A 38 14.72 7.57 15.49
N SER A 39 14.28 6.66 16.37
CA SER A 39 14.50 5.21 16.20
C SER A 39 13.78 4.66 14.96
N VAL A 40 12.52 5.03 14.77
CA VAL A 40 11.71 4.56 13.61
C VAL A 40 12.27 5.14 12.30
N LEU A 41 12.57 6.45 12.27
CA LEU A 41 13.18 7.10 11.11
C LEU A 41 14.59 6.56 10.84
N GLY A 42 15.40 6.42 11.89
CA GLY A 42 16.75 5.89 11.78
C GLY A 42 16.77 4.45 11.24
N ALA A 43 15.89 3.59 11.73
CA ALA A 43 15.76 2.24 11.21
C ALA A 43 15.38 2.24 9.72
N TYR A 44 14.43 3.09 9.31
CA TYR A 44 14.02 3.19 7.90
C TYR A 44 15.14 3.70 7.00
N VAL A 45 15.84 4.76 7.42
CA VAL A 45 16.93 5.38 6.66
C VAL A 45 18.16 4.46 6.60
N LEU A 46 18.47 3.72 7.67
CA LEU A 46 19.61 2.81 7.67
C LEU A 46 19.33 1.53 6.85
N LEU A 47 18.14 0.94 6.99
CA LEU A 47 17.81 -0.31 6.30
C LEU A 47 17.67 -0.12 4.79
N GLY A 48 17.08 0.99 4.33
CA GLY A 48 16.90 1.28 2.91
C GLY A 48 18.21 1.39 2.14
N PRO A 49 19.13 2.33 2.47
CA PRO A 49 20.42 2.46 1.80
C PRO A 49 21.30 1.23 1.91
N VAL A 50 21.35 0.56 3.06
CA VAL A 50 22.15 -0.67 3.23
C VAL A 50 21.64 -1.79 2.33
N TRP A 51 20.30 -1.92 2.22
CA TRP A 51 19.70 -2.90 1.32
C TRP A 51 19.95 -2.58 -0.15
N ASN A 52 19.79 -1.30 -0.54
CA ASN A 52 20.05 -0.85 -1.91
C ASN A 52 21.52 -1.05 -2.30
N ALA A 53 22.47 -0.73 -1.42
CA ALA A 53 23.90 -0.97 -1.66
C ALA A 53 24.20 -2.47 -1.87
N ARG A 54 23.58 -3.37 -1.10
CA ARG A 54 23.72 -4.80 -1.30
C ARG A 54 23.10 -5.28 -2.61
N LEU A 55 21.96 -4.73 -3.00
CA LEU A 55 21.32 -5.03 -4.27
C LEU A 55 22.18 -4.57 -5.45
N SER A 56 22.69 -3.34 -5.42
CA SER A 56 23.56 -2.80 -6.47
C SER A 56 24.77 -3.69 -6.73
N VAL A 57 25.42 -4.17 -5.68
CA VAL A 57 26.56 -5.09 -5.80
C VAL A 57 26.14 -6.43 -6.44
N ARG A 58 24.94 -6.93 -6.15
CA ARG A 58 24.46 -8.22 -6.69
C ARG A 58 23.96 -8.12 -8.12
N ILE A 59 23.31 -7.02 -8.48
CA ILE A 59 22.69 -6.82 -9.80
C ILE A 59 23.70 -6.20 -10.77
N GLY A 60 24.75 -5.54 -10.25
CA GLY A 60 25.73 -4.80 -11.06
C GLY A 60 25.23 -3.43 -11.51
N GLU A 61 24.08 -2.98 -11.02
CA GLU A 61 23.42 -1.75 -11.39
C GLU A 61 22.70 -1.12 -10.17
N GLU A 62 22.60 0.19 -10.12
CA GLU A 62 21.83 0.86 -9.07
C GLU A 62 20.33 0.67 -9.29
N PRO A 63 19.57 0.23 -8.24
CA PRO A 63 18.12 0.14 -8.32
C PRO A 63 17.50 1.51 -8.57
N SER A 64 16.55 1.58 -9.50
CA SER A 64 15.81 2.82 -9.72
C SER A 64 14.99 3.24 -8.50
N HIS A 65 14.97 4.53 -8.23
CA HIS A 65 14.13 5.16 -7.19
C HIS A 65 12.87 5.81 -7.77
N THR A 66 12.76 5.90 -9.07
CA THR A 66 11.65 6.54 -9.78
C THR A 66 10.52 5.53 -10.02
N PRO A 67 9.26 5.85 -9.68
CA PRO A 67 8.12 4.94 -9.86
C PRO A 67 7.47 5.07 -11.24
N GLY A 68 8.23 5.32 -12.32
CA GLY A 68 7.73 5.65 -13.66
C GLY A 68 6.72 4.63 -14.18
N TYR A 69 7.10 3.35 -14.23
CA TYR A 69 6.20 2.28 -14.69
C TYR A 69 4.92 2.17 -13.86
N SER A 70 5.05 2.22 -12.53
CA SER A 70 3.89 2.11 -11.65
C SER A 70 2.90 3.27 -11.80
N LEU A 71 3.39 4.48 -12.11
CA LEU A 71 2.56 5.65 -12.41
C LEU A 71 1.93 5.52 -13.80
N LEU A 72 2.71 5.14 -14.82
CA LEU A 72 2.21 4.96 -16.18
C LEU A 72 1.03 3.99 -16.23
N VAL A 73 1.19 2.80 -15.65
CA VAL A 73 0.13 1.80 -15.54
C VAL A 73 -1.01 2.30 -14.67
N GLY A 74 -0.69 2.94 -13.53
CA GLY A 74 -1.67 3.44 -12.57
C GLY A 74 -2.63 4.48 -13.14
N PHE A 75 -2.21 5.25 -14.12
CA PHE A 75 -3.02 6.26 -14.80
C PHE A 75 -3.50 5.83 -16.20
N ASN A 76 -3.45 4.54 -16.51
CA ASN A 76 -4.02 4.01 -17.74
C ASN A 76 -5.55 3.80 -17.56
N PRO A 77 -6.40 4.59 -18.27
CA PRO A 77 -7.85 4.52 -18.11
C PRO A 77 -8.46 3.24 -18.72
N ASP A 78 -7.83 2.68 -19.76
CA ASP A 78 -8.35 1.52 -20.49
C ASP A 78 -8.20 0.25 -19.66
N SER A 79 -7.08 0.12 -18.95
CA SER A 79 -6.85 -0.99 -18.01
C SER A 79 -7.48 -0.78 -16.63
N GLY A 80 -8.00 0.43 -16.33
CA GLY A 80 -8.47 0.81 -15.02
C GLY A 80 -7.34 0.85 -13.97
N GLY A 81 -6.15 1.22 -14.39
CA GLY A 81 -4.95 1.29 -13.55
C GLY A 81 -4.34 -0.07 -13.20
N ARG A 82 -4.73 -1.13 -13.90
CA ARG A 82 -4.18 -2.49 -13.75
C ARG A 82 -3.07 -2.70 -14.78
N TRP A 83 -2.24 -3.71 -14.48
CA TRP A 83 -1.26 -4.20 -15.46
C TRP A 83 -1.92 -4.43 -16.82
N ASN A 84 -1.25 -4.03 -17.89
CA ASN A 84 -1.64 -4.25 -19.28
C ASN A 84 -0.39 -4.48 -20.15
N GLN A 85 -0.59 -5.11 -21.30
CA GLN A 85 0.50 -5.48 -22.19
C GLN A 85 1.13 -4.25 -22.85
N GLU A 86 0.35 -3.26 -23.24
CA GLU A 86 0.84 -2.07 -23.94
C GLU A 86 1.88 -1.31 -23.10
N ASP A 87 1.57 -1.03 -21.82
CA ASP A 87 2.50 -0.35 -20.93
C ASP A 87 3.73 -1.22 -20.61
N SER A 88 3.55 -2.56 -20.62
CA SER A 88 4.69 -3.50 -20.47
C SER A 88 5.59 -3.50 -21.69
N ASP A 89 5.04 -3.43 -22.89
CA ASP A 89 5.81 -3.36 -24.13
C ASP A 89 6.59 -2.04 -24.21
N ARG A 90 6.05 -0.93 -23.69
CA ARG A 90 6.80 0.32 -23.52
C ARG A 90 7.98 0.17 -22.57
N LEU A 91 7.77 -0.49 -21.42
CA LEU A 91 8.86 -0.78 -20.48
C LEU A 91 9.99 -1.56 -21.16
N TYR A 92 9.66 -2.64 -21.87
CA TYR A 92 10.65 -3.43 -22.58
C TYR A 92 11.31 -2.64 -23.72
N GLY A 93 10.53 -1.83 -24.46
CA GLY A 93 11.06 -0.98 -25.52
C GLY A 93 12.09 0.03 -25.05
N TYR A 94 11.96 0.55 -23.81
CA TYR A 94 12.99 1.41 -23.22
C TYR A 94 14.15 0.60 -22.63
N SER A 95 13.89 -0.51 -21.93
CA SER A 95 14.91 -1.29 -21.26
C SER A 95 15.87 -2.00 -22.25
N ASP A 96 15.40 -2.32 -23.44
CA ASP A 96 16.17 -3.03 -24.47
C ASP A 96 17.07 -2.09 -25.29
N GLN A 97 17.03 -0.77 -25.04
CA GLN A 97 17.90 0.18 -25.73
C GLN A 97 19.36 0.02 -25.28
N PRO A 98 20.32 0.11 -26.22
CA PRO A 98 21.74 0.02 -25.89
C PRO A 98 22.14 1.10 -24.87
N GLY A 99 22.68 0.68 -23.72
CA GLY A 99 23.12 1.57 -22.65
C GLY A 99 21.99 2.07 -21.73
N ALA A 100 20.76 1.56 -21.88
CA ALA A 100 19.68 1.88 -20.96
C ALA A 100 20.00 1.37 -19.56
N THR A 101 19.84 2.23 -18.56
CA THR A 101 19.91 1.88 -17.14
C THR A 101 18.50 1.77 -16.56
N ALA A 102 18.34 1.03 -15.44
CA ALA A 102 17.04 0.95 -14.75
C ALA A 102 16.49 2.34 -14.37
N GLN A 103 17.36 3.26 -13.95
CA GLN A 103 16.97 4.61 -13.59
C GLN A 103 16.48 5.38 -14.82
N TRP A 104 17.25 5.37 -15.91
CA TRP A 104 16.87 6.05 -17.16
C TRP A 104 15.54 5.52 -17.71
N THR A 105 15.37 4.19 -17.75
CA THR A 105 14.12 3.56 -18.20
C THR A 105 12.92 4.06 -17.39
N GLN A 106 13.05 4.12 -16.07
CA GLN A 106 11.96 4.59 -15.21
C GLN A 106 11.69 6.10 -15.36
N GLU A 107 12.69 6.91 -15.70
CA GLU A 107 12.53 8.33 -15.98
C GLU A 107 11.77 8.55 -17.30
N GLN A 108 12.06 7.75 -18.34
CA GLN A 108 11.28 7.81 -19.60
C GLN A 108 9.81 7.44 -19.34
N LEU A 109 9.56 6.37 -18.61
CA LEU A 109 8.20 5.94 -18.23
C LEU A 109 7.49 6.97 -17.35
N LEU A 110 8.21 7.72 -16.51
CA LEU A 110 7.65 8.82 -15.75
C LEU A 110 7.19 9.95 -16.68
N THR A 111 8.01 10.30 -17.67
CA THR A 111 7.65 11.31 -18.68
C THR A 111 6.39 10.90 -19.44
N ASP A 112 6.28 9.63 -19.83
CA ASP A 112 5.08 9.10 -20.50
C ASP A 112 3.85 9.16 -19.57
N ALA A 113 4.03 8.86 -18.28
CA ALA A 113 2.97 8.95 -17.29
C ALA A 113 2.49 10.39 -17.10
N GLU A 114 3.41 11.36 -17.03
CA GLU A 114 3.09 12.78 -16.94
C GLU A 114 2.34 13.25 -18.18
N ALA A 115 2.78 12.88 -19.39
CA ALA A 115 2.10 13.19 -20.63
C ALA A 115 0.66 12.63 -20.64
N ARG A 116 0.49 11.38 -20.20
CA ARG A 116 -0.84 10.73 -20.07
C ARG A 116 -1.74 11.48 -19.08
N ILE A 117 -1.23 11.88 -17.92
CA ILE A 117 -2.00 12.61 -16.91
C ILE A 117 -2.41 14.00 -17.42
N LEU A 118 -1.52 14.67 -18.14
CA LEU A 118 -1.74 16.02 -18.66
C LEU A 118 -2.56 16.06 -19.96
N SER A 119 -2.78 14.92 -20.62
CA SER A 119 -3.55 14.85 -21.88
C SER A 119 -5.00 15.33 -21.74
N GLY A 120 -5.55 15.30 -20.53
CA GLY A 120 -6.96 15.64 -20.27
C GLY A 120 -7.96 14.54 -20.69
N GLU A 121 -7.48 13.40 -21.17
CA GLU A 121 -8.33 12.28 -21.63
C GLU A 121 -8.79 11.37 -20.49
N ILE A 122 -8.22 11.52 -19.28
CA ILE A 122 -8.52 10.65 -18.15
C ILE A 122 -9.76 11.14 -17.39
N ASP A 123 -10.82 10.34 -17.39
CA ASP A 123 -11.89 10.47 -16.39
C ASP A 123 -11.41 9.93 -15.04
N PHE A 124 -10.84 10.81 -14.21
CA PHE A 124 -10.33 10.46 -12.88
C PHE A 124 -11.40 9.85 -11.97
N SER A 125 -12.65 10.28 -12.07
CA SER A 125 -13.74 9.73 -11.25
C SER A 125 -14.01 8.28 -11.60
N LYS A 126 -14.04 7.96 -12.89
CA LYS A 126 -14.20 6.58 -13.38
C LYS A 126 -12.99 5.73 -13.02
N LEU A 127 -11.77 6.24 -13.26
CA LEU A 127 -10.53 5.53 -12.96
C LEU A 127 -10.40 5.19 -11.47
N LEU A 128 -10.65 6.16 -10.57
CA LEU A 128 -10.61 5.93 -9.13
C LEU A 128 -11.63 4.89 -8.66
N LYS A 129 -12.85 4.92 -9.20
CA LYS A 129 -13.87 3.89 -8.89
C LYS A 129 -13.41 2.50 -9.32
N GLN A 130 -12.83 2.38 -10.52
CA GLN A 130 -12.30 1.11 -11.01
C GLN A 130 -11.15 0.60 -10.14
N LYS A 131 -10.22 1.49 -9.77
CA LYS A 131 -9.09 1.16 -8.89
C LYS A 131 -9.55 0.71 -7.51
N LEU A 132 -10.48 1.44 -6.88
CA LEU A 132 -11.06 1.06 -5.59
C LEU A 132 -11.74 -0.32 -5.67
N ARG A 133 -12.51 -0.56 -6.72
CA ARG A 133 -13.16 -1.87 -6.95
C ARG A 133 -12.12 -2.99 -7.12
N THR A 134 -11.05 -2.75 -7.87
CA THR A 134 -9.96 -3.74 -8.03
C THR A 134 -9.22 -3.98 -6.72
N PHE A 135 -8.96 -2.92 -5.95
CA PHE A 135 -8.17 -3.00 -4.72
C PHE A 135 -8.93 -3.63 -3.55
N LEU A 136 -10.23 -3.30 -3.40
CA LEU A 136 -11.05 -3.71 -2.26
C LEU A 136 -12.15 -4.72 -2.60
N GLY A 137 -12.33 -5.05 -3.88
CA GLY A 137 -13.52 -5.75 -4.34
C GLY A 137 -13.52 -7.25 -4.10
N SER A 138 -12.38 -7.92 -4.14
CA SER A 138 -12.28 -9.38 -3.95
C SER A 138 -10.91 -9.81 -3.47
N ASP A 139 -10.83 -10.98 -2.83
CA ASP A 139 -9.61 -11.59 -2.29
C ASP A 139 -9.32 -12.96 -2.94
N ASP A 140 -9.61 -13.09 -4.22
CA ASP A 140 -9.44 -14.34 -4.97
C ASP A 140 -8.25 -14.33 -5.96
N ALA A 141 -7.42 -13.31 -5.91
CA ALA A 141 -6.27 -13.19 -6.81
C ALA A 141 -5.30 -14.39 -6.70
N CYS A 142 -5.08 -14.92 -5.49
CA CYS A 142 -4.25 -16.11 -5.28
C CYS A 142 -4.84 -17.35 -5.95
N VAL A 143 -6.18 -17.50 -5.95
CA VAL A 143 -6.88 -18.60 -6.61
C VAL A 143 -6.71 -18.51 -8.12
N GLY A 144 -6.82 -17.31 -8.70
CA GLY A 144 -6.58 -17.08 -10.12
C GLY A 144 -5.17 -17.50 -10.56
N TYR A 145 -4.14 -17.16 -9.80
CA TYR A 145 -2.75 -17.56 -10.07
C TYR A 145 -2.52 -19.07 -9.92
N SER A 146 -3.31 -19.75 -9.10
CA SER A 146 -3.19 -21.18 -8.82
C SER A 146 -4.19 -22.03 -9.62
N ALA A 147 -4.95 -21.44 -10.52
CA ALA A 147 -6.03 -22.10 -11.25
C ALA A 147 -5.59 -23.31 -12.05
N SER A 148 -4.33 -23.34 -12.52
CA SER A 148 -3.76 -24.51 -13.23
C SER A 148 -3.53 -25.73 -12.33
N VAL A 149 -3.49 -25.55 -11.01
CA VAL A 149 -3.20 -26.59 -10.00
C VAL A 149 -4.42 -26.92 -9.16
N LEU A 150 -5.30 -25.97 -8.91
CA LEU A 150 -6.48 -26.12 -8.07
C LEU A 150 -7.65 -26.74 -8.84
N ARG A 151 -8.23 -27.83 -8.32
CA ARG A 151 -9.40 -28.49 -8.92
C ARG A 151 -10.73 -27.78 -8.68
N HIS A 152 -10.86 -27.03 -7.57
CA HIS A 152 -12.12 -26.41 -7.11
C HIS A 152 -11.92 -24.91 -6.90
N THR A 153 -11.56 -24.20 -7.96
CA THR A 153 -11.24 -22.75 -7.91
C THR A 153 -12.41 -21.92 -7.37
N GLU A 154 -13.65 -22.24 -7.75
CA GLU A 154 -14.85 -21.53 -7.26
C GLU A 154 -15.03 -21.65 -5.75
N PHE A 155 -14.82 -22.86 -5.20
CA PHE A 155 -14.90 -23.08 -3.75
C PHE A 155 -13.83 -22.30 -3.00
N PHE A 156 -12.58 -22.32 -3.47
CA PHE A 156 -11.50 -21.57 -2.85
C PHE A 156 -11.70 -20.05 -2.99
N SER A 157 -12.20 -19.58 -4.12
CA SER A 157 -12.57 -18.18 -4.33
C SER A 157 -13.66 -17.73 -3.34
N LEU A 158 -14.70 -18.56 -3.15
CA LEU A 158 -15.75 -18.29 -2.17
C LEU A 158 -15.20 -18.24 -0.75
N LEU A 159 -14.28 -19.16 -0.39
CA LEU A 159 -13.66 -19.22 0.93
C LEU A 159 -12.79 -17.99 1.22
N CYS A 160 -11.93 -17.61 0.26
CA CYS A 160 -11.07 -16.43 0.38
C CYS A 160 -11.90 -15.15 0.51
N ASN A 161 -12.87 -14.96 -0.38
CA ASN A 161 -13.76 -13.81 -0.35
C ASN A 161 -14.61 -13.77 0.93
N GLY A 162 -15.11 -14.93 1.38
CA GLY A 162 -15.88 -15.04 2.62
C GLY A 162 -15.07 -14.60 3.84
N PHE A 163 -13.83 -15.09 3.96
CA PHE A 163 -12.91 -14.66 5.02
C PHE A 163 -12.60 -13.16 4.94
N TYR A 164 -12.30 -12.65 3.75
CA TYR A 164 -11.97 -11.25 3.54
C TYR A 164 -13.12 -10.32 3.92
N TYR A 165 -14.34 -10.62 3.45
CA TYR A 165 -15.50 -9.81 3.78
C TYR A 165 -15.88 -9.88 5.27
N ALA A 166 -15.74 -11.05 5.89
CA ALA A 166 -15.93 -11.18 7.34
C ALA A 166 -14.93 -10.33 8.12
N ALA A 167 -13.64 -10.39 7.76
CA ALA A 167 -12.60 -9.56 8.35
C ALA A 167 -12.87 -8.05 8.15
N PHE A 168 -13.35 -7.67 6.96
CA PHE A 168 -13.67 -6.28 6.64
C PHE A 168 -14.87 -5.77 7.45
N LEU A 169 -15.91 -6.57 7.61
CA LEU A 169 -17.08 -6.24 8.43
C LEU A 169 -16.71 -6.07 9.92
N LEU A 170 -15.92 -7.01 10.45
CA LEU A 170 -15.41 -6.92 11.83
C LEU A 170 -14.53 -5.68 12.02
N ALA A 171 -13.64 -5.40 11.06
CA ALA A 171 -12.81 -4.20 11.09
C ALA A 171 -13.63 -2.91 11.05
N THR A 172 -14.71 -2.89 10.28
CA THR A 172 -15.62 -1.74 10.22
C THR A 172 -16.26 -1.48 11.58
N GLY A 173 -16.74 -2.52 12.25
CA GLY A 173 -17.24 -2.44 13.63
C GLY A 173 -16.19 -1.89 14.61
N GLY A 174 -14.96 -2.42 14.53
CA GLY A 174 -13.83 -1.94 15.33
C GLY A 174 -13.46 -0.49 15.05
N ALA A 175 -13.46 -0.06 13.78
CA ALA A 175 -13.20 1.33 13.39
C ALA A 175 -14.25 2.30 13.96
N VAL A 176 -15.53 1.93 13.89
CA VAL A 176 -16.63 2.70 14.52
C VAL A 176 -16.42 2.83 16.03
N GLN A 177 -15.97 1.75 16.68
CA GLN A 177 -15.68 1.78 18.11
C GLN A 177 -14.49 2.69 18.44
N VAL A 178 -13.37 2.58 17.72
CA VAL A 178 -12.21 3.48 17.87
C VAL A 178 -12.64 4.94 17.72
N TRP A 179 -13.49 5.23 16.75
CA TRP A 179 -14.02 6.57 16.53
C TRP A 179 -14.87 7.06 17.71
N ARG A 180 -15.81 6.24 18.20
CA ARG A 180 -16.73 6.59 19.29
C ARG A 180 -16.04 6.72 20.64
N SER A 181 -15.11 5.81 20.96
CA SER A 181 -14.37 5.83 22.23
C SER A 181 -13.26 6.87 22.26
N ARG A 182 -12.97 7.52 21.12
CA ARG A 182 -11.79 8.37 20.93
C ARG A 182 -10.50 7.67 21.35
N GLU A 183 -10.48 6.35 21.15
CA GLU A 183 -9.32 5.51 21.45
C GLU A 183 -8.09 6.03 20.71
N ARG A 184 -7.00 6.23 21.45
CA ARG A 184 -5.71 6.66 20.89
C ARG A 184 -4.62 5.59 21.03
N GLY A 185 -5.00 4.37 21.39
CA GLY A 185 -4.10 3.24 21.55
C GLY A 185 -3.60 2.69 20.21
N LEU A 186 -3.03 1.48 20.27
CA LEU A 186 -2.47 0.78 19.11
C LEU A 186 -3.51 0.56 18.00
N LEU A 187 -4.79 0.43 18.35
CA LEU A 187 -5.89 0.25 17.39
C LEU A 187 -6.01 1.41 16.39
N LEU A 188 -5.59 2.63 16.74
CA LEU A 188 -5.60 3.77 15.81
C LEU A 188 -4.58 3.63 14.67
N LEU A 189 -3.51 2.84 14.85
CA LEU A 189 -2.52 2.59 13.80
C LEU A 189 -3.15 1.88 12.60
N ALA A 190 -4.06 0.96 12.83
CA ALA A 190 -4.66 0.15 11.78
C ALA A 190 -5.45 0.97 10.75
N PRO A 191 -6.41 1.83 11.13
CA PRO A 191 -7.12 2.68 10.16
C PRO A 191 -6.20 3.67 9.46
N LEU A 192 -5.17 4.20 10.12
CA LEU A 192 -4.18 5.08 9.49
C LEU A 192 -3.41 4.35 8.39
N TYR A 193 -2.98 3.12 8.64
CA TYR A 193 -2.29 2.30 7.65
C TYR A 193 -3.21 1.92 6.48
N ILE A 194 -4.43 1.45 6.76
CA ILE A 194 -5.39 1.04 5.73
C ILE A 194 -5.73 2.23 4.82
N LEU A 195 -5.99 3.41 5.41
CA LEU A 195 -6.26 4.62 4.64
C LEU A 195 -5.05 5.04 3.81
N GLY A 196 -3.86 5.08 4.41
CA GLY A 196 -2.62 5.43 3.73
C GLY A 196 -2.32 4.50 2.56
N LEU A 197 -2.49 3.18 2.75
CA LEU A 197 -2.30 2.19 1.69
C LEU A 197 -3.34 2.37 0.57
N THR A 198 -4.60 2.59 0.91
CA THR A 198 -5.66 2.81 -0.08
C THR A 198 -5.36 4.06 -0.92
N LEU A 199 -5.00 5.17 -0.29
CA LEU A 199 -4.65 6.41 -1.00
C LEU A 199 -3.43 6.23 -1.90
N ALA A 200 -2.39 5.55 -1.42
CA ALA A 200 -1.20 5.28 -2.22
C ALA A 200 -1.51 4.40 -3.44
N GLN A 201 -2.38 3.40 -3.30
CA GLN A 201 -2.79 2.54 -4.42
C GLN A 201 -3.64 3.30 -5.46
N MET A 202 -4.28 4.40 -5.09
CA MET A 202 -4.98 5.24 -6.06
C MET A 202 -4.01 6.00 -7.00
N LEU A 203 -2.76 6.19 -6.59
CA LEU A 203 -1.74 6.90 -7.39
C LEU A 203 -0.93 5.98 -8.30
N VAL A 204 -0.80 4.69 -7.97
CA VAL A 204 0.07 3.75 -8.70
C VAL A 204 -0.74 2.57 -9.27
N GLU A 205 -0.09 1.68 -9.99
CA GLU A 205 -0.68 0.41 -10.45
C GLU A 205 -1.44 -0.29 -9.34
N VAL A 206 -2.63 -0.82 -9.65
CA VAL A 206 -3.50 -1.52 -8.71
C VAL A 206 -3.71 -2.97 -9.12
N ALA A 207 -3.70 -3.87 -8.14
CA ALA A 207 -4.11 -5.26 -8.29
C ALA A 207 -4.77 -5.76 -6.99
N GLY A 208 -5.66 -6.75 -7.10
CA GLY A 208 -6.39 -7.32 -5.96
C GLY A 208 -5.44 -7.79 -4.85
N ARG A 209 -4.34 -8.46 -5.20
CA ARG A 209 -3.33 -8.96 -4.22
C ARG A 209 -2.63 -7.87 -3.38
N TYR A 210 -2.75 -6.59 -3.74
CA TYR A 210 -2.02 -5.53 -3.04
C TYR A 210 -2.64 -5.18 -1.69
N HIS A 211 -3.89 -5.54 -1.44
CA HIS A 211 -4.53 -5.37 -0.14
C HIS A 211 -4.10 -6.42 0.91
N TYR A 212 -3.39 -7.49 0.54
CA TYR A 212 -2.95 -8.51 1.49
C TYR A 212 -2.16 -7.95 2.67
N SER A 213 -1.39 -6.88 2.45
CA SER A 213 -0.64 -6.23 3.52
C SER A 213 -1.52 -5.53 4.57
N MET A 214 -2.80 -5.27 4.27
CA MET A 214 -3.73 -4.67 5.24
C MET A 214 -4.53 -5.72 6.03
N ILE A 215 -4.55 -6.99 5.64
CA ILE A 215 -5.29 -8.04 6.33
C ILE A 215 -4.94 -8.12 7.83
N PRO A 216 -3.66 -8.10 8.26
CA PRO A 216 -3.32 -8.06 9.67
C PRO A 216 -3.92 -6.85 10.41
N MET A 217 -4.03 -5.71 9.74
CA MET A 217 -4.62 -4.48 10.31
C MET A 217 -6.15 -4.57 10.41
N LEU A 218 -6.80 -5.23 9.45
CA LEU A 218 -8.24 -5.53 9.52
C LEU A 218 -8.54 -6.43 10.71
N LEU A 219 -7.74 -7.49 10.92
CA LEU A 219 -7.90 -8.39 12.06
C LEU A 219 -7.63 -7.68 13.40
N LEU A 220 -6.62 -6.81 13.46
CA LEU A 220 -6.33 -6.01 14.64
C LEU A 220 -7.51 -5.08 14.99
N LEU A 221 -8.13 -4.43 14.01
CA LEU A 221 -9.33 -3.63 14.22
C LEU A 221 -10.51 -4.47 14.67
N GLY A 222 -10.71 -5.64 14.05
CA GLY A 222 -11.79 -6.56 14.40
C GLY A 222 -11.76 -7.01 15.87
N GLN A 223 -10.59 -7.10 16.50
CA GLN A 223 -10.46 -7.39 17.92
C GLN A 223 -11.11 -6.32 18.81
N GLY A 224 -11.16 -5.07 18.34
CA GLY A 224 -11.80 -3.97 19.06
C GLY A 224 -13.29 -4.20 19.31
N THR A 225 -13.98 -4.95 18.45
CA THR A 225 -15.41 -5.28 18.65
C THR A 225 -15.64 -6.28 19.80
N TRP A 226 -14.66 -7.14 20.08
CA TRP A 226 -14.80 -8.24 21.05
C TRP A 226 -14.57 -7.83 22.50
N LYS A 227 -13.74 -6.80 22.75
CA LYS A 227 -13.41 -6.36 24.12
C LYS A 227 -14.59 -5.82 24.93
N ARG A 228 -15.70 -5.47 24.30
CA ARG A 228 -16.85 -4.86 24.98
C ARG A 228 -17.90 -5.84 25.49
N THR A 229 -17.90 -7.09 25.06
CA THR A 229 -18.88 -8.11 25.47
C THR A 229 -18.47 -8.86 26.75
N GLY A 230 -17.30 -8.58 27.32
CA GLY A 230 -16.77 -9.23 28.52
C GLY A 230 -16.62 -8.33 29.76
N GLU A 231 -16.97 -7.05 29.67
CA GLU A 231 -16.83 -6.07 30.77
C GLU A 231 -18.18 -5.48 31.25
N GLU A 232 -19.31 -6.17 31.04
CA GLU A 232 -20.59 -5.88 31.71
C GLU A 232 -20.87 -6.88 32.81
#